data_fbe7b20efe8835f57dc267ffce5a6e24
#
_entry.id   fbe7b20efe8835f57dc267ffce5a6e24
#
_cell.length_a   1.000
_cell.length_b   1.000
_cell.length_c   1.000
_cell.angle_alpha   90.00
_cell.angle_beta   90.00
_cell.angle_gamma   90.00
#
_symmetry.space_group_name_H-M   'P 1'
#
loop_
_entity.id
_entity.type
_entity.pdbx_description
1 polymer ?
#
loop_
_entity_poly.entity_id
_entity_poly.type
_entity_poly.pdbx_seq_one_letter_code
_entity_poly.pdbx_strand_id
1 'polypeptide(L)'
;MLSLLATCVFLAAGEPAVAPAPEAPRIFANEGGLAVVLGYELSEVSFVALHCTAMERYTQQVLAIPPIPGVVNGVPQAKGRLEIVDLPGKPDVSVQVQSGQVVVSLRLADAAVAAQRAAEAAARTWVGRVAFAAGQPVAASEPWVAQALASETRALLRPALVDYWYREGRLVAPARVADILQGKAPEREAFLFWRALRHDVGLSGEQTRVLIAAAQGRDTRKVLAGLAKSEEDWWLVARANLLLTRSPVSLGMRESAEALAEATRFVFDLGAGDVVLTGPQAVRQRDAAGVQKAMEARLLALRREILRQNPVYHNAWRTLGAWLERFPKSSPEELDAIWADFQKEWGEAEALRKEIQGVLAEPTLK
;
A
#
# COMPACT_ATOMS: atom_id res chain seq x y z
N MET A 1 -29.53 -15.13 -91.77
CA MET A 1 -29.56 -16.25 -90.82
C MET A 1 -28.40 -16.05 -89.81
N LEU A 2 -28.71 -15.48 -88.67
CA LEU A 2 -27.75 -15.25 -87.57
C LEU A 2 -27.92 -16.35 -86.51
N SER A 3 -26.84 -17.07 -86.25
CA SER A 3 -26.79 -18.10 -85.22
C SER A 3 -26.19 -17.47 -83.93
N LEU A 4 -27.02 -17.34 -82.90
CA LEU A 4 -26.58 -16.93 -81.57
C LEU A 4 -26.02 -18.12 -80.78
N LEU A 5 -24.74 -18.08 -80.47
CA LEU A 5 -24.09 -18.99 -79.52
C LEU A 5 -24.26 -18.40 -78.10
N ALA A 6 -25.07 -19.05 -77.30
CA ALA A 6 -25.21 -18.70 -75.89
C ALA A 6 -24.12 -19.42 -75.09
N THR A 7 -23.18 -18.65 -74.51
CA THR A 7 -22.15 -19.14 -73.61
C THR A 7 -22.71 -19.13 -72.17
N CYS A 8 -22.97 -20.31 -71.60
CA CYS A 8 -23.31 -20.46 -70.18
C CYS A 8 -22.05 -20.32 -69.31
N VAL A 9 -21.97 -19.25 -68.60
CA VAL A 9 -20.94 -19.05 -67.49
C VAL A 9 -21.50 -19.73 -66.26
N PHE A 10 -20.92 -20.84 -65.84
CA PHE A 10 -21.15 -21.46 -64.57
C PHE A 10 -20.39 -20.65 -63.52
N LEU A 11 -21.07 -19.81 -62.72
CA LEU A 11 -20.56 -19.28 -61.50
C LEU A 11 -20.53 -20.36 -60.43
N ALA A 12 -19.35 -20.87 -60.10
CA ALA A 12 -19.15 -21.70 -58.94
C ALA A 12 -19.47 -20.91 -57.72
N ALA A 13 -20.60 -21.16 -57.05
CA ALA A 13 -20.91 -20.65 -55.75
C ALA A 13 -19.90 -21.25 -54.77
N GLY A 14 -18.91 -20.44 -54.36
CA GLY A 14 -18.03 -20.80 -53.25
C GLY A 14 -18.88 -21.04 -51.99
N GLU A 15 -18.68 -22.18 -51.36
CA GLU A 15 -19.27 -22.43 -50.03
C GLU A 15 -18.94 -21.27 -49.09
N PRO A 16 -19.93 -20.72 -48.38
CA PRO A 16 -19.64 -19.69 -47.37
C PRO A 16 -18.71 -20.30 -46.34
N ALA A 17 -17.52 -19.68 -46.17
CA ALA A 17 -16.59 -20.05 -45.11
C ALA A 17 -17.36 -19.99 -43.78
N VAL A 18 -17.58 -21.16 -43.18
CA VAL A 18 -18.17 -21.24 -41.81
C VAL A 18 -17.22 -20.53 -40.90
N ALA A 19 -17.67 -19.39 -40.36
CA ALA A 19 -16.92 -18.68 -39.37
C ALA A 19 -16.59 -19.65 -38.20
N PRO A 20 -15.35 -19.72 -37.73
CA PRO A 20 -15.00 -20.60 -36.64
C PRO A 20 -15.95 -20.34 -35.48
N ALA A 21 -16.51 -21.37 -34.90
CA ALA A 21 -17.36 -21.28 -33.73
C ALA A 21 -16.57 -20.54 -32.63
N PRO A 22 -17.17 -19.57 -31.91
CA PRO A 22 -16.49 -18.86 -30.86
C PRO A 22 -15.93 -19.87 -29.87
N GLU A 23 -14.62 -19.83 -29.61
CA GLU A 23 -14.00 -20.68 -28.60
C GLU A 23 -14.76 -20.51 -27.28
N ALA A 24 -15.15 -21.60 -26.64
CA ALA A 24 -15.82 -21.57 -25.36
C ALA A 24 -14.88 -20.85 -24.35
N PRO A 25 -15.38 -19.90 -23.56
CA PRO A 25 -14.55 -19.15 -22.64
C PRO A 25 -13.84 -20.09 -21.66
N ARG A 26 -12.53 -19.97 -21.57
CA ARG A 26 -11.74 -20.70 -20.57
C ARG A 26 -11.99 -20.13 -19.21
N ILE A 27 -12.41 -20.94 -18.23
CA ILE A 27 -12.61 -20.53 -16.86
C ILE A 27 -11.45 -21.06 -16.02
N PHE A 28 -10.76 -20.18 -15.34
CA PHE A 28 -9.73 -20.52 -14.36
C PHE A 28 -10.31 -20.37 -12.94
N ALA A 29 -9.87 -21.21 -12.01
CA ALA A 29 -10.24 -21.14 -10.62
C ALA A 29 -8.99 -21.18 -9.74
N ASN A 30 -8.98 -20.36 -8.69
CA ASN A 30 -7.99 -20.43 -7.61
C ASN A 30 -8.73 -20.50 -6.27
N GLU A 31 -8.44 -21.52 -5.48
CA GLU A 31 -9.07 -21.72 -4.17
C GLU A 31 -8.17 -21.26 -3.04
N GLY A 32 -8.64 -20.27 -2.27
CA GLY A 32 -8.06 -19.85 -0.99
C GLY A 32 -8.99 -20.12 0.19
N GLY A 33 -8.55 -19.80 1.39
CA GLY A 33 -9.39 -19.88 2.59
C GLY A 33 -10.52 -18.87 2.58
N LEU A 34 -10.27 -17.67 2.03
CA LEU A 34 -11.24 -16.57 1.97
C LEU A 34 -12.30 -16.80 0.88
N ALA A 35 -11.88 -17.11 -0.32
CA ALA A 35 -12.75 -17.21 -1.48
C ALA A 35 -12.23 -18.18 -2.55
N VAL A 36 -13.15 -18.66 -3.40
CA VAL A 36 -12.82 -19.21 -4.72
C VAL A 36 -12.85 -18.06 -5.72
N VAL A 37 -11.75 -17.81 -6.42
CA VAL A 37 -11.61 -16.77 -7.43
C VAL A 37 -11.79 -17.40 -8.81
N LEU A 38 -12.71 -16.87 -9.61
CA LEU A 38 -13.06 -17.34 -10.95
C LEU A 38 -12.83 -16.22 -11.97
N GLY A 39 -12.30 -16.56 -13.13
CA GLY A 39 -12.08 -15.63 -14.24
C GLY A 39 -11.67 -16.34 -15.53
N TYR A 40 -11.53 -15.57 -16.59
CA TYR A 40 -11.18 -16.06 -17.92
C TYR A 40 -9.69 -16.04 -18.22
N GLU A 41 -8.95 -15.18 -17.48
CA GLU A 41 -7.50 -15.04 -17.62
C GLU A 41 -6.79 -15.53 -16.36
N LEU A 42 -5.84 -16.48 -16.52
CA LEU A 42 -5.09 -17.05 -15.39
C LEU A 42 -4.30 -16.00 -14.60
N SER A 43 -3.73 -15.03 -15.32
CA SER A 43 -2.99 -13.90 -14.70
C SER A 43 -3.87 -13.06 -13.80
N GLU A 44 -5.10 -12.74 -14.20
CA GLU A 44 -6.06 -11.98 -13.42
C GLU A 44 -6.53 -12.77 -12.18
N VAL A 45 -6.87 -14.06 -12.39
CA VAL A 45 -7.26 -14.96 -11.30
C VAL A 45 -6.16 -15.07 -10.26
N SER A 46 -4.91 -15.25 -10.68
CA SER A 46 -3.76 -15.33 -9.77
C SER A 46 -3.50 -13.99 -9.05
N PHE A 47 -3.63 -12.88 -9.76
CA PHE A 47 -3.49 -11.54 -9.20
C PHE A 47 -4.53 -11.26 -8.12
N VAL A 48 -5.79 -11.58 -8.35
CA VAL A 48 -6.87 -11.40 -7.36
C VAL A 48 -6.72 -12.36 -6.19
N ALA A 49 -6.33 -13.61 -6.44
CA ALA A 49 -6.07 -14.61 -5.41
C ALA A 49 -4.94 -14.18 -4.46
N LEU A 50 -3.91 -13.49 -4.96
CA LEU A 50 -2.85 -12.90 -4.15
C LEU A 50 -3.42 -11.87 -3.14
N HIS A 51 -4.37 -11.04 -3.56
CA HIS A 51 -5.03 -10.07 -2.68
C HIS A 51 -5.92 -10.76 -1.64
N CYS A 52 -6.62 -11.83 -2.01
CA CYS A 52 -7.38 -12.66 -1.06
C CYS A 52 -6.47 -13.29 0.00
N THR A 53 -5.32 -13.83 -0.40
CA THR A 53 -4.32 -14.40 0.52
C THR A 53 -3.72 -13.33 1.44
N ALA A 54 -3.42 -12.15 0.91
CA ALA A 54 -2.92 -11.04 1.72
C ALA A 54 -3.97 -10.55 2.74
N MET A 55 -5.24 -10.48 2.37
CA MET A 55 -6.36 -10.15 3.25
C MET A 55 -6.49 -11.18 4.37
N GLU A 56 -6.45 -12.46 4.03
CA GLU A 56 -6.54 -13.55 5.00
C GLU A 56 -5.37 -13.52 5.98
N ARG A 57 -4.16 -13.30 5.46
CA ARG A 57 -2.96 -13.12 6.30
C ARG A 57 -3.11 -11.92 7.24
N TYR A 58 -3.60 -10.79 6.75
CA TYR A 58 -3.81 -9.61 7.58
C TYR A 58 -4.80 -9.88 8.71
N THR A 59 -5.96 -10.43 8.40
CA THR A 59 -6.99 -10.69 9.40
C THR A 59 -6.58 -11.75 10.43
N GLN A 60 -5.93 -12.82 10.01
CA GLN A 60 -5.52 -13.91 10.91
C GLN A 60 -4.25 -13.60 11.70
N GLN A 61 -3.19 -13.09 11.05
CA GLN A 61 -1.89 -12.91 11.69
C GLN A 61 -1.72 -11.55 12.34
N VAL A 62 -2.28 -10.48 11.74
CA VAL A 62 -2.11 -9.11 12.25
C VAL A 62 -3.24 -8.72 13.21
N LEU A 63 -4.47 -9.11 12.93
CA LEU A 63 -5.63 -8.82 13.76
C LEU A 63 -5.98 -9.97 14.73
N ALA A 64 -5.33 -11.11 14.61
CA ALA A 64 -5.62 -12.34 15.38
C ALA A 64 -7.11 -12.75 15.32
N ILE A 65 -7.79 -12.46 14.20
CA ILE A 65 -9.18 -12.90 14.00
C ILE A 65 -9.14 -14.34 13.50
N PRO A 66 -9.78 -15.27 14.19
CA PRO A 66 -9.83 -16.67 13.73
C PRO A 66 -10.49 -16.75 12.34
N PRO A 67 -10.19 -17.77 11.55
CA PRO A 67 -10.86 -18.03 10.29
C PRO A 67 -12.39 -18.05 10.49
N ILE A 68 -13.12 -17.52 9.54
CA ILE A 68 -14.59 -17.56 9.58
C ILE A 68 -15.01 -19.03 9.61
N PRO A 69 -15.79 -19.45 10.62
CA PRO A 69 -16.14 -20.86 10.79
C PRO A 69 -16.81 -21.44 9.54
N GLY A 70 -16.47 -22.68 9.19
CA GLY A 70 -17.14 -23.37 8.08
C GLY A 70 -18.59 -23.77 8.39
N VAL A 71 -19.02 -23.68 9.65
CA VAL A 71 -20.40 -23.91 10.09
C VAL A 71 -20.76 -22.88 11.15
N VAL A 72 -21.88 -22.18 10.95
CA VAL A 72 -22.44 -21.23 11.93
C VAL A 72 -23.88 -21.61 12.21
N ASN A 73 -24.23 -21.82 13.49
CA ASN A 73 -25.54 -22.27 13.91
C ASN A 73 -26.07 -23.52 13.16
N GLY A 74 -25.15 -24.47 12.87
CA GLY A 74 -25.50 -25.69 12.14
C GLY A 74 -25.63 -25.51 10.61
N VAL A 75 -25.43 -24.31 10.09
CA VAL A 75 -25.49 -24.02 8.64
C VAL A 75 -24.06 -23.97 8.09
N PRO A 76 -23.74 -24.79 7.08
CA PRO A 76 -22.44 -24.70 6.41
C PRO A 76 -22.24 -23.31 5.81
N GLN A 77 -21.10 -22.70 6.13
CA GLN A 77 -20.68 -21.42 5.56
C GLN A 77 -19.76 -21.72 4.39
N ALA A 78 -20.24 -21.54 3.16
CA ALA A 78 -19.42 -21.67 1.99
C ALA A 78 -18.32 -20.59 1.98
N LYS A 79 -17.15 -20.92 1.40
CA LYS A 79 -16.14 -19.91 1.06
C LYS A 79 -16.78 -18.82 0.22
N GLY A 80 -16.27 -17.61 0.28
CA GLY A 80 -16.69 -16.55 -0.65
C GLY A 80 -16.44 -16.98 -2.10
N ARG A 81 -17.17 -16.41 -3.02
CA ARG A 81 -16.95 -16.56 -4.47
C ARG A 81 -16.66 -15.19 -5.06
N LEU A 82 -15.53 -15.07 -5.70
CA LEU A 82 -15.10 -13.83 -6.34
C LEU A 82 -15.02 -14.08 -7.85
N GLU A 83 -15.82 -13.38 -8.61
CA GLU A 83 -15.93 -13.51 -10.06
C GLU A 83 -15.35 -12.28 -10.74
N ILE A 84 -14.34 -12.51 -11.59
CA ILE A 84 -13.81 -11.47 -12.46
C ILE A 84 -14.71 -11.42 -13.69
N VAL A 85 -15.34 -10.27 -13.90
CA VAL A 85 -16.36 -10.09 -14.96
C VAL A 85 -16.04 -8.85 -15.78
N ASP A 86 -16.27 -8.94 -17.07
CA ASP A 86 -16.20 -7.78 -17.98
C ASP A 86 -17.62 -7.40 -18.42
N LEU A 87 -18.38 -6.78 -17.52
CA LEU A 87 -19.75 -6.34 -17.76
C LEU A 87 -19.83 -4.83 -17.74
N PRO A 88 -19.87 -4.15 -18.91
CA PRO A 88 -20.00 -2.71 -18.99
C PRO A 88 -21.30 -2.23 -18.32
N GLY A 89 -21.22 -1.10 -17.62
CA GLY A 89 -22.37 -0.49 -16.92
C GLY A 89 -22.67 -1.01 -15.52
N LYS A 90 -21.96 -2.04 -15.02
CA LYS A 90 -22.04 -2.46 -13.61
C LYS A 90 -20.96 -1.74 -12.77
N PRO A 91 -21.21 -1.63 -11.43
CA PRO A 91 -20.16 -1.14 -10.52
C PRO A 91 -18.89 -1.98 -10.65
N ASP A 92 -17.73 -1.35 -10.45
CA ASP A 92 -16.44 -2.02 -10.55
C ASP A 92 -16.27 -3.16 -9.54
N VAL A 93 -16.88 -3.03 -8.37
CA VAL A 93 -16.98 -4.09 -7.36
C VAL A 93 -18.42 -4.12 -6.82
N SER A 94 -19.07 -5.27 -6.89
CA SER A 94 -20.41 -5.47 -6.34
C SER A 94 -20.47 -6.72 -5.47
N VAL A 95 -21.32 -6.71 -4.45
CA VAL A 95 -21.47 -7.82 -3.49
C VAL A 95 -22.93 -8.24 -3.42
N GLN A 96 -23.16 -9.54 -3.43
CA GLN A 96 -24.49 -10.12 -3.28
C GLN A 96 -24.42 -11.46 -2.54
N VAL A 97 -25.54 -11.95 -2.05
CA VAL A 97 -25.66 -13.31 -1.51
C VAL A 97 -26.45 -14.15 -2.51
N GLN A 98 -25.87 -15.24 -2.96
CA GLN A 98 -26.49 -16.19 -3.88
C GLN A 98 -26.41 -17.59 -3.28
N SER A 99 -27.54 -18.26 -3.14
CA SER A 99 -27.61 -19.65 -2.63
C SER A 99 -26.84 -19.87 -1.31
N GLY A 100 -26.89 -18.89 -0.39
CA GLY A 100 -26.18 -18.97 0.90
C GLY A 100 -24.68 -18.70 0.82
N GLN A 101 -24.18 -18.19 -0.28
CA GLN A 101 -22.78 -17.83 -0.49
C GLN A 101 -22.64 -16.34 -0.79
N VAL A 102 -21.62 -15.69 -0.23
CA VAL A 102 -21.23 -14.33 -0.59
C VAL A 102 -20.51 -14.37 -1.94
N VAL A 103 -21.09 -13.69 -2.91
CA VAL A 103 -20.53 -13.56 -4.28
C VAL A 103 -20.14 -12.12 -4.50
N VAL A 104 -18.89 -11.90 -4.90
CA VAL A 104 -18.35 -10.59 -5.25
C VAL A 104 -17.98 -10.60 -6.72
N SER A 105 -18.56 -9.68 -7.50
CA SER A 105 -18.19 -9.47 -8.88
C SER A 105 -17.20 -8.31 -8.98
N LEU A 106 -16.13 -8.49 -9.73
CA LEU A 106 -15.00 -7.56 -9.88
C LEU A 106 -14.70 -7.31 -11.35
N ARG A 107 -14.54 -6.04 -11.74
CA ARG A 107 -14.06 -5.64 -13.06
C ARG A 107 -12.63 -5.08 -12.98
N LEU A 108 -11.71 -5.63 -13.76
CA LEU A 108 -10.28 -5.24 -13.79
C LEU A 108 -9.88 -4.45 -15.04
N ALA A 109 -10.82 -3.85 -15.77
CA ALA A 109 -10.58 -3.20 -17.05
C ALA A 109 -9.52 -2.08 -17.04
N ASP A 110 -9.21 -1.49 -15.89
CA ASP A 110 -8.22 -0.42 -15.73
C ASP A 110 -7.04 -0.88 -14.88
N ALA A 111 -5.88 -1.05 -15.52
CA ALA A 111 -4.64 -1.47 -14.85
C ALA A 111 -4.17 -0.50 -13.75
N ALA A 112 -4.46 0.81 -13.88
CA ALA A 112 -4.05 1.82 -12.90
C ALA A 112 -4.71 1.62 -11.54
N VAL A 113 -5.95 1.11 -11.52
CA VAL A 113 -6.72 0.88 -10.30
C VAL A 113 -6.96 -0.60 -10.00
N ALA A 114 -6.44 -1.51 -10.83
CA ALA A 114 -6.65 -2.96 -10.68
C ALA A 114 -6.29 -3.47 -9.28
N ALA A 115 -5.15 -3.06 -8.73
CA ALA A 115 -4.73 -3.45 -7.38
C ALA A 115 -5.65 -2.93 -6.27
N GLN A 116 -6.20 -1.74 -6.44
CA GLN A 116 -7.18 -1.18 -5.51
C GLN A 116 -8.48 -1.97 -5.56
N ARG A 117 -8.98 -2.26 -6.76
CA ARG A 117 -10.22 -3.03 -6.96
C ARG A 117 -10.10 -4.47 -6.46
N ALA A 118 -8.96 -5.13 -6.73
CA ALA A 118 -8.70 -6.48 -6.24
C ALA A 118 -8.68 -6.54 -4.70
N ALA A 119 -8.01 -5.58 -4.06
CA ALA A 119 -7.99 -5.47 -2.61
C ALA A 119 -9.38 -5.15 -2.04
N GLU A 120 -10.14 -4.27 -2.68
CA GLU A 120 -11.51 -3.95 -2.31
C GLU A 120 -12.44 -5.17 -2.43
N ALA A 121 -12.31 -5.94 -3.51
CA ALA A 121 -13.08 -7.16 -3.69
C ALA A 121 -12.76 -8.21 -2.61
N ALA A 122 -11.48 -8.41 -2.28
CA ALA A 122 -11.07 -9.28 -1.18
C ALA A 122 -11.62 -8.82 0.17
N ALA A 123 -11.55 -7.50 0.46
CA ALA A 123 -12.07 -6.91 1.68
C ALA A 123 -13.59 -7.04 1.79
N ARG A 124 -14.32 -6.74 0.72
CA ARG A 124 -15.78 -6.90 0.67
C ARG A 124 -16.20 -8.37 0.79
N THR A 125 -15.39 -9.32 0.29
CA THR A 125 -15.63 -10.74 0.49
C THR A 125 -15.53 -11.10 1.97
N TRP A 126 -14.48 -10.63 2.65
CA TRP A 126 -14.31 -10.88 4.08
C TRP A 126 -15.44 -10.25 4.90
N VAL A 127 -15.72 -8.97 4.69
CA VAL A 127 -16.79 -8.22 5.40
C VAL A 127 -18.14 -8.86 5.17
N GLY A 128 -18.45 -9.22 3.91
CA GLY A 128 -19.69 -9.89 3.56
C GLY A 128 -19.87 -11.23 4.28
N ARG A 129 -18.80 -12.03 4.37
CA ARG A 129 -18.82 -13.31 5.12
C ARG A 129 -19.01 -13.11 6.62
N VAL A 130 -18.37 -12.08 7.20
CA VAL A 130 -18.55 -11.74 8.63
C VAL A 130 -19.98 -11.31 8.90
N ALA A 131 -20.57 -10.43 8.07
CA ALA A 131 -21.97 -10.03 8.19
C ALA A 131 -22.92 -11.22 8.03
N PHE A 132 -22.73 -12.01 6.98
CA PHE A 132 -23.56 -13.17 6.69
C PHE A 132 -23.49 -14.22 7.82
N ALA A 133 -22.30 -14.51 8.35
CA ALA A 133 -22.13 -15.41 9.49
C ALA A 133 -22.86 -14.93 10.77
N ALA A 134 -23.04 -13.62 10.91
CA ALA A 134 -23.80 -13.01 12.00
C ALA A 134 -25.32 -12.91 11.70
N GLY A 135 -25.78 -13.44 10.57
CA GLY A 135 -27.20 -13.34 10.15
C GLY A 135 -27.60 -11.93 9.70
N GLN A 136 -26.63 -11.06 9.37
CA GLN A 136 -26.88 -9.70 8.93
C GLN A 136 -26.83 -9.59 7.40
N PRO A 137 -27.63 -8.69 6.80
CA PRO A 137 -27.51 -8.37 5.39
C PRO A 137 -26.09 -7.84 5.09
N VAL A 138 -25.47 -8.28 3.98
CA VAL A 138 -24.14 -7.80 3.57
C VAL A 138 -24.12 -6.28 3.39
N ALA A 139 -25.22 -5.69 2.94
CA ALA A 139 -25.38 -4.24 2.79
C ALA A 139 -25.43 -3.47 4.13
N ALA A 140 -25.60 -4.15 5.27
CA ALA A 140 -25.62 -3.51 6.58
C ALA A 140 -24.23 -3.13 7.08
N SER A 141 -23.17 -3.73 6.54
CA SER A 141 -21.78 -3.42 6.95
C SER A 141 -21.43 -1.98 6.67
N GLU A 142 -20.67 -1.37 7.59
CA GLU A 142 -20.18 0.00 7.40
C GLU A 142 -19.11 0.05 6.29
N PRO A 143 -19.25 0.93 5.27
CA PRO A 143 -18.37 0.95 4.11
C PRO A 143 -16.89 1.17 4.41
N TRP A 144 -16.58 1.93 5.47
CA TRP A 144 -15.20 2.22 5.87
C TRP A 144 -14.39 0.96 6.19
N VAL A 145 -15.06 -0.09 6.71
CA VAL A 145 -14.37 -1.35 7.07
C VAL A 145 -13.75 -2.01 5.86
N ALA A 146 -14.51 -2.14 4.79
CA ALA A 146 -14.00 -2.72 3.55
C ALA A 146 -12.87 -1.86 2.97
N GLN A 147 -13.01 -0.54 3.03
CA GLN A 147 -12.00 0.40 2.52
C GLN A 147 -10.70 0.34 3.35
N ALA A 148 -10.81 0.30 4.68
CA ALA A 148 -9.66 0.18 5.58
C ALA A 148 -8.91 -1.15 5.39
N LEU A 149 -9.65 -2.26 5.30
CA LEU A 149 -9.06 -3.58 5.08
C LEU A 149 -8.42 -3.71 3.70
N ALA A 150 -9.03 -3.13 2.67
CA ALA A 150 -8.44 -3.06 1.33
C ALA A 150 -7.11 -2.29 1.34
N SER A 151 -7.09 -1.16 2.04
CA SER A 151 -5.87 -0.34 2.19
C SER A 151 -4.74 -1.11 2.90
N GLU A 152 -5.04 -1.78 4.00
CA GLU A 152 -4.05 -2.60 4.72
C GLU A 152 -3.55 -3.78 3.87
N THR A 153 -4.43 -4.41 3.10
CA THR A 153 -4.06 -5.48 2.18
C THR A 153 -3.09 -4.98 1.11
N ARG A 154 -3.36 -3.80 0.54
CA ARG A 154 -2.45 -3.15 -0.41
C ARG A 154 -1.12 -2.76 0.24
N ALA A 155 -1.16 -2.28 1.48
CA ALA A 155 0.03 -1.93 2.25
C ALA A 155 0.93 -3.16 2.52
N LEU A 156 0.34 -4.35 2.75
CA LEU A 156 1.09 -5.59 2.87
C LEU A 156 1.78 -6.00 1.56
N LEU A 157 1.08 -5.86 0.44
CA LEU A 157 1.62 -6.21 -0.87
C LEU A 157 2.59 -5.16 -1.42
N ARG A 158 2.42 -3.90 -1.00
CA ARG A 158 3.23 -2.76 -1.45
C ARG A 158 3.55 -1.84 -0.27
N PRO A 159 4.53 -2.17 0.57
CA PRO A 159 4.85 -1.42 1.79
C PRO A 159 5.13 0.08 1.57
N ALA A 160 5.66 0.46 0.41
CA ALA A 160 5.90 1.87 0.06
C ALA A 160 4.63 2.74 0.07
N LEU A 161 3.43 2.15 -0.03
CA LEU A 161 2.17 2.88 0.10
C LEU A 161 1.97 3.43 1.52
N VAL A 162 2.46 2.75 2.54
CA VAL A 162 2.37 3.21 3.93
C VAL A 162 3.08 4.56 4.06
N ASP A 163 4.34 4.64 3.60
CA ASP A 163 5.13 5.86 3.65
C ASP A 163 4.48 6.98 2.82
N TYR A 164 3.93 6.63 1.66
CA TYR A 164 3.21 7.57 0.81
C TYR A 164 1.97 8.14 1.53
N TRP A 165 1.12 7.31 2.13
CA TRP A 165 -0.10 7.76 2.81
C TRP A 165 0.17 8.57 4.08
N TYR A 166 1.21 8.24 4.84
CA TYR A 166 1.63 9.05 5.99
C TYR A 166 2.13 10.42 5.56
N ARG A 167 2.92 10.50 4.49
CA ARG A 167 3.40 11.75 3.93
C ARG A 167 2.26 12.61 3.41
N GLU A 168 1.39 12.04 2.59
CA GLU A 168 0.20 12.72 2.07
C GLU A 168 -0.71 13.18 3.20
N GLY A 169 -0.91 12.37 4.22
CA GLY A 169 -1.71 12.70 5.40
C GLY A 169 -1.21 13.92 6.15
N ARG A 170 0.10 14.22 6.10
CA ARG A 170 0.65 15.45 6.70
C ARG A 170 0.40 16.70 5.88
N LEU A 171 0.23 16.55 4.58
CA LEU A 171 0.12 17.68 3.64
C LEU A 171 -1.34 18.09 3.39
N VAL A 172 -2.29 17.20 3.66
CA VAL A 172 -3.69 17.39 3.32
C VAL A 172 -4.56 17.45 4.58
N ALA A 173 -5.57 18.29 4.55
CA ALA A 173 -6.55 18.37 5.62
C ALA A 173 -7.26 17.01 5.85
N PRO A 174 -7.59 16.66 7.09
CA PRO A 174 -8.32 15.44 7.41
C PRO A 174 -9.70 15.41 6.75
N ALA A 175 -10.14 14.24 6.30
CA ALA A 175 -11.53 14.05 5.91
C ALA A 175 -12.44 14.05 7.16
N ARG A 176 -13.71 14.39 6.98
CA ARG A 176 -14.70 14.30 8.06
C ARG A 176 -14.95 12.84 8.43
N VAL A 177 -15.17 12.58 9.71
CA VAL A 177 -15.48 11.21 10.18
C VAL A 177 -16.70 10.66 9.45
N ALA A 178 -17.74 11.47 9.25
CA ALA A 178 -18.94 11.06 8.51
C ALA A 178 -18.63 10.57 7.09
N ASP A 179 -17.71 11.22 6.37
CA ASP A 179 -17.30 10.83 5.02
C ASP A 179 -16.46 9.54 5.03
N ILE A 180 -15.61 9.37 6.06
CA ILE A 180 -14.85 8.14 6.26
C ILE A 180 -15.81 6.97 6.51
N LEU A 181 -16.72 7.09 7.46
CA LEU A 181 -17.66 6.03 7.82
C LEU A 181 -18.57 5.62 6.64
N GLN A 182 -18.92 6.58 5.78
CA GLN A 182 -19.69 6.33 4.57
C GLN A 182 -18.88 5.82 3.38
N GLY A 183 -17.55 5.65 3.55
CA GLY A 183 -16.66 5.21 2.46
C GLY A 183 -16.49 6.25 1.33
N LYS A 184 -16.79 7.52 1.59
CA LYS A 184 -16.65 8.64 0.63
C LYS A 184 -15.28 9.32 0.71
N ALA A 185 -14.56 9.08 1.81
CA ALA A 185 -13.22 9.63 1.99
C ALA A 185 -12.20 8.91 1.08
N PRO A 186 -11.08 9.58 0.74
CA PRO A 186 -9.97 8.92 0.06
C PRO A 186 -9.46 7.71 0.84
N GLU A 187 -8.97 6.70 0.12
CA GLU A 187 -8.44 5.45 0.69
C GLU A 187 -7.43 5.68 1.83
N ARG A 188 -6.55 6.66 1.66
CA ARG A 188 -5.59 7.09 2.70
C ARG A 188 -6.26 7.40 4.03
N GLU A 189 -7.41 8.10 4.02
CA GLU A 189 -8.08 8.50 5.26
C GLU A 189 -8.72 7.29 5.97
N ALA A 190 -9.28 6.32 5.24
CA ALA A 190 -9.75 5.07 5.81
C ALA A 190 -8.62 4.25 6.42
N PHE A 191 -7.44 4.21 5.76
CA PHE A 191 -6.23 3.59 6.28
C PHE A 191 -5.75 4.25 7.59
N LEU A 192 -5.63 5.58 7.59
CA LEU A 192 -5.18 6.32 8.78
C LEU A 192 -6.21 6.22 9.92
N PHE A 193 -7.51 6.28 9.62
CA PHE A 193 -8.58 6.13 10.58
C PHE A 193 -8.54 4.77 11.29
N TRP A 194 -8.42 3.69 10.53
CA TRP A 194 -8.29 2.35 11.10
C TRP A 194 -7.02 2.22 11.97
N ARG A 195 -5.91 2.76 11.50
CA ARG A 195 -4.67 2.74 12.30
C ARG A 195 -4.77 3.58 13.55
N ALA A 196 -5.44 4.72 13.51
CA ALA A 196 -5.73 5.52 14.69
C ALA A 196 -6.56 4.73 15.70
N LEU A 197 -7.64 4.07 15.27
CA LEU A 197 -8.44 3.18 16.12
C LEU A 197 -7.60 2.05 16.73
N ARG A 198 -6.75 1.42 15.94
CA ARG A 198 -5.88 0.33 16.42
C ARG A 198 -4.87 0.76 17.50
N HIS A 199 -4.48 2.02 17.50
CA HIS A 199 -3.50 2.56 18.43
C HIS A 199 -4.11 3.41 19.54
N ASP A 200 -5.42 3.56 19.55
CA ASP A 200 -6.12 4.28 20.62
C ASP A 200 -6.03 3.51 21.94
N VAL A 201 -5.50 4.16 22.95
CA VAL A 201 -5.29 3.58 24.28
C VAL A 201 -6.62 3.28 24.96
N GLY A 202 -7.67 4.09 24.70
CA GLY A 202 -9.02 3.89 25.23
C GLY A 202 -9.72 2.65 24.68
N LEU A 203 -9.22 2.12 23.53
CA LEU A 203 -9.72 0.89 22.89
C LEU A 203 -8.80 -0.32 23.11
N SER A 204 -7.85 -0.26 24.04
CA SER A 204 -6.89 -1.36 24.23
C SER A 204 -7.59 -2.71 24.42
N GLY A 205 -7.30 -3.66 23.52
CA GLY A 205 -7.93 -4.99 23.49
C GLY A 205 -9.30 -5.05 22.80
N GLU A 206 -9.94 -3.94 22.45
CA GLU A 206 -11.30 -3.89 21.85
C GLU A 206 -11.27 -3.58 20.33
N GLN A 207 -10.12 -3.20 19.77
CA GLN A 207 -10.03 -2.71 18.39
C GLN A 207 -10.57 -3.71 17.36
N THR A 208 -10.24 -4.99 17.53
CA THR A 208 -10.72 -6.06 16.64
C THR A 208 -12.24 -6.25 16.77
N ARG A 209 -12.79 -6.10 18.00
CA ARG A 209 -14.23 -6.18 18.22
C ARG A 209 -14.98 -5.03 17.56
N VAL A 210 -14.41 -3.81 17.59
CA VAL A 210 -14.98 -2.65 16.87
C VAL A 210 -15.05 -2.92 15.37
N LEU A 211 -13.97 -3.43 14.78
CA LEU A 211 -13.92 -3.78 13.36
C LEU A 211 -14.96 -4.83 12.98
N ILE A 212 -15.06 -5.92 13.77
CA ILE A 212 -16.06 -6.99 13.54
C ILE A 212 -17.47 -6.45 13.72
N ALA A 213 -17.72 -5.63 14.74
CA ALA A 213 -19.02 -5.03 14.98
C ALA A 213 -19.45 -4.13 13.82
N ALA A 214 -18.55 -3.30 13.30
CA ALA A 214 -18.80 -2.45 12.14
C ALA A 214 -19.02 -3.28 10.85
N ALA A 215 -18.27 -4.39 10.67
CA ALA A 215 -18.53 -5.35 9.59
C ALA A 215 -19.93 -6.00 9.69
N GLN A 216 -20.48 -6.12 10.89
CA GLN A 216 -21.82 -6.61 11.17
C GLN A 216 -22.90 -5.50 11.16
N GLY A 217 -22.55 -4.27 10.77
CA GLY A 217 -23.47 -3.13 10.69
C GLY A 217 -23.78 -2.45 12.02
N ARG A 218 -22.95 -2.64 13.04
CA ARG A 218 -23.07 -1.89 14.29
C ARG A 218 -22.42 -0.53 14.17
N ASP A 219 -23.08 0.48 14.68
CA ASP A 219 -22.73 1.90 14.55
C ASP A 219 -21.40 2.22 15.27
N THR A 220 -20.34 2.44 14.49
CA THR A 220 -19.01 2.84 14.98
C THR A 220 -19.04 4.17 15.74
N ARG A 221 -19.96 5.09 15.41
CA ARG A 221 -20.10 6.39 16.12
C ARG A 221 -20.38 6.21 17.60
N LYS A 222 -21.13 5.17 17.98
CA LYS A 222 -21.38 4.86 19.41
C LYS A 222 -20.08 4.52 20.15
N VAL A 223 -19.14 3.89 19.48
CA VAL A 223 -17.83 3.59 20.07
C VAL A 223 -17.02 4.87 20.18
N LEU A 224 -16.98 5.70 19.12
CA LEU A 224 -16.24 6.97 19.12
C LEU A 224 -16.77 7.96 20.17
N ALA A 225 -18.09 8.01 20.37
CA ALA A 225 -18.73 8.83 21.40
C ALA A 225 -18.27 8.46 22.82
N GLY A 226 -17.79 7.25 23.05
CA GLY A 226 -17.19 6.83 24.32
C GLY A 226 -15.73 7.29 24.50
N LEU A 227 -15.05 7.71 23.42
CA LEU A 227 -13.63 8.09 23.46
C LEU A 227 -13.40 9.58 23.61
N ALA A 228 -14.31 10.43 23.12
CA ALA A 228 -14.20 11.89 23.19
C ALA A 228 -15.57 12.55 23.14
N LYS A 229 -15.58 13.88 23.44
CA LYS A 229 -16.82 14.69 23.39
C LYS A 229 -17.46 14.74 22.00
N SER A 230 -16.64 14.67 20.95
CA SER A 230 -17.11 14.53 19.56
C SER A 230 -16.21 13.57 18.78
N GLU A 231 -16.80 12.90 17.79
CA GLU A 231 -16.08 12.00 16.89
C GLU A 231 -15.01 12.74 16.06
N GLU A 232 -15.29 13.98 15.67
CA GLU A 232 -14.36 14.82 14.91
C GLU A 232 -13.16 15.25 15.77
N ASP A 233 -13.36 15.64 17.03
CA ASP A 233 -12.27 16.01 17.93
C ASP A 233 -11.35 14.80 18.19
N TRP A 234 -11.96 13.62 18.43
CA TRP A 234 -11.18 12.39 18.54
C TRP A 234 -10.33 12.16 17.32
N TRP A 235 -10.94 12.25 16.13
CA TRP A 235 -10.23 11.98 14.87
C TRP A 235 -9.07 12.93 14.63
N LEU A 236 -9.28 14.23 14.84
CA LEU A 236 -8.23 15.23 14.67
C LEU A 236 -7.02 14.94 15.57
N VAL A 237 -7.26 14.63 16.85
CA VAL A 237 -6.20 14.32 17.80
C VAL A 237 -5.53 12.98 17.50
N ALA A 238 -6.31 11.93 17.26
CA ALA A 238 -5.79 10.59 16.99
C ALA A 238 -4.98 10.55 15.69
N ARG A 239 -5.45 11.24 14.64
CA ARG A 239 -4.73 11.39 13.38
C ARG A 239 -3.43 12.18 13.55
N ALA A 240 -3.46 13.29 14.27
CA ALA A 240 -2.28 14.09 14.54
C ALA A 240 -1.23 13.25 15.30
N ASN A 241 -1.64 12.57 16.36
CA ASN A 241 -0.76 11.68 17.13
C ASN A 241 -0.18 10.57 16.24
N LEU A 242 -1.01 9.92 15.42
CA LEU A 242 -0.57 8.87 14.51
C LEU A 242 0.47 9.38 13.50
N LEU A 243 0.26 10.59 12.95
CA LEU A 243 1.16 11.19 11.96
C LEU A 243 2.45 11.73 12.59
N LEU A 244 2.43 12.11 13.87
CA LEU A 244 3.60 12.59 14.60
C LEU A 244 4.45 11.42 15.14
N THR A 245 3.81 10.41 15.74
CA THR A 245 4.50 9.29 16.39
C THR A 245 4.99 8.24 15.39
N ARG A 246 4.30 8.11 14.26
CA ARG A 246 4.72 7.26 13.15
C ARG A 246 5.26 8.10 12.03
N SER A 247 6.47 8.56 12.21
CA SER A 247 7.34 8.74 11.06
C SER A 247 7.38 7.43 10.26
N PRO A 248 7.31 7.44 8.92
CA PRO A 248 7.43 6.24 8.12
C PRO A 248 8.68 5.51 8.56
N VAL A 249 8.57 4.26 8.95
CA VAL A 249 9.61 3.42 9.52
C VAL A 249 10.90 4.22 9.72
N SER A 250 10.91 5.10 10.75
CA SER A 250 12.13 5.82 11.04
C SER A 250 13.12 4.76 11.48
N LEU A 251 14.20 4.68 10.77
CA LEU A 251 15.30 3.82 11.12
C LEU A 251 15.70 4.12 12.56
N GLY A 252 16.07 3.10 13.30
CA GLY A 252 16.68 3.28 14.60
C GLY A 252 17.94 4.14 14.48
N MET A 253 18.43 4.68 15.60
CA MET A 253 19.65 5.51 15.58
C MET A 253 20.84 4.78 14.94
N ARG A 254 21.03 3.48 15.22
CA ARG A 254 22.10 2.68 14.62
C ARG A 254 21.93 2.53 13.11
N GLU A 255 20.72 2.15 12.70
CA GLU A 255 20.42 1.97 11.26
C GLU A 255 20.53 3.28 10.48
N SER A 256 20.16 4.42 11.09
CA SER A 256 20.34 5.75 10.49
C SER A 256 21.80 6.15 10.39
N ALA A 257 22.64 5.79 11.37
CA ALA A 257 24.08 6.00 11.31
C ALA A 257 24.72 5.17 10.18
N GLU A 258 24.36 3.90 10.07
CA GLU A 258 24.82 2.99 9.02
C GLU A 258 24.38 3.49 7.62
N ALA A 259 23.11 3.92 7.50
CA ALA A 259 22.57 4.49 6.25
C ALA A 259 23.31 5.79 5.85
N LEU A 260 23.62 6.67 6.82
CA LEU A 260 24.37 7.90 6.55
C LEU A 260 25.81 7.58 6.12
N ALA A 261 26.47 6.63 6.79
CA ALA A 261 27.79 6.16 6.42
C ALA A 261 27.80 5.61 4.97
N GLU A 262 26.81 4.81 4.61
CA GLU A 262 26.68 4.29 3.24
C GLU A 262 26.34 5.40 2.23
N ALA A 263 25.57 6.41 2.62
CA ALA A 263 25.24 7.55 1.77
C ALA A 263 26.49 8.39 1.40
N THR A 264 27.54 8.37 2.23
CA THR A 264 28.80 9.08 1.98
C THR A 264 29.84 8.26 1.19
N ARG A 265 29.55 7.00 0.89
CA ARG A 265 30.39 6.16 0.03
C ARG A 265 29.98 6.39 -1.42
N PHE A 266 30.78 7.15 -2.14
CA PHE A 266 30.54 7.43 -3.54
C PHE A 266 31.28 6.40 -4.39
N VAL A 267 30.53 5.50 -5.02
CA VAL A 267 31.07 4.45 -5.89
C VAL A 267 30.97 4.91 -7.34
N PHE A 268 32.08 4.90 -8.07
CA PHE A 268 32.19 5.29 -9.46
C PHE A 268 32.86 4.20 -10.27
N ASP A 269 32.33 3.90 -11.44
CA ASP A 269 33.03 3.17 -12.47
C ASP A 269 33.86 4.18 -13.32
N LEU A 270 35.16 4.21 -13.10
CA LEU A 270 36.08 5.08 -13.84
C LEU A 270 36.73 4.34 -15.03
N GLY A 271 36.15 3.24 -15.50
CA GLY A 271 36.65 2.47 -16.65
C GLY A 271 37.75 1.45 -16.32
N ALA A 272 38.25 1.45 -15.10
CA ALA A 272 39.21 0.47 -14.57
C ALA A 272 38.62 -0.40 -13.43
N GLY A 273 37.31 -0.29 -13.21
CA GLY A 273 36.57 -0.91 -12.13
C GLY A 273 35.98 0.11 -11.14
N ASP A 274 35.20 -0.39 -10.18
CA ASP A 274 34.54 0.44 -9.16
C ASP A 274 35.57 1.05 -8.19
N VAL A 275 35.55 2.36 -8.06
CA VAL A 275 36.37 3.13 -7.11
C VAL A 275 35.47 3.81 -6.11
N VAL A 276 35.75 3.67 -4.81
CA VAL A 276 35.05 4.35 -3.73
C VAL A 276 35.80 5.63 -3.38
N LEU A 277 35.11 6.78 -3.50
CA LEU A 277 35.62 8.08 -3.15
C LEU A 277 34.93 8.68 -1.95
N THR A 278 35.65 9.45 -1.14
CA THR A 278 35.06 10.34 -0.12
C THR A 278 34.60 11.66 -0.77
N GLY A 279 33.83 12.50 -0.04
CA GLY A 279 33.38 13.79 -0.56
C GLY A 279 34.48 14.66 -1.15
N PRO A 280 35.58 14.98 -0.40
CA PRO A 280 36.71 15.76 -0.92
C PRO A 280 37.46 15.10 -2.09
N GLN A 281 37.51 13.76 -2.13
CA GLN A 281 38.08 13.04 -3.26
C GLN A 281 37.23 13.14 -4.51
N ALA A 282 35.90 13.04 -4.35
CA ALA A 282 34.95 13.21 -5.45
C ALA A 282 34.99 14.63 -6.04
N VAL A 283 35.18 15.67 -5.20
CA VAL A 283 35.38 17.06 -5.67
C VAL A 283 36.58 17.16 -6.60
N ARG A 284 37.72 16.53 -6.26
CA ARG A 284 38.94 16.51 -7.09
C ARG A 284 38.75 15.80 -8.42
N GLN A 285 37.77 14.88 -8.48
CA GLN A 285 37.50 14.08 -9.67
C GLN A 285 36.20 14.53 -10.37
N ARG A 286 35.70 15.73 -10.05
CA ARG A 286 34.37 16.21 -10.51
C ARG A 286 34.23 16.20 -12.04
N ASP A 287 35.32 16.45 -12.77
CA ASP A 287 35.29 16.52 -14.23
C ASP A 287 35.41 15.14 -14.90
N ALA A 288 35.62 14.09 -14.13
CA ALA A 288 35.66 12.72 -14.67
C ALA A 288 34.30 12.29 -15.18
N ALA A 289 34.29 11.59 -16.32
CA ALA A 289 33.07 11.09 -16.92
C ALA A 289 32.27 10.20 -15.94
N GLY A 290 31.01 10.49 -15.77
CA GLY A 290 30.12 9.72 -14.90
C GLY A 290 30.02 10.22 -13.45
N VAL A 291 30.99 11.00 -12.92
CA VAL A 291 30.94 11.48 -11.52
C VAL A 291 29.73 12.38 -11.29
N GLN A 292 29.47 13.36 -12.12
CA GLN A 292 28.32 14.24 -11.97
C GLN A 292 26.99 13.48 -12.01
N LYS A 293 26.84 12.56 -12.96
CA LYS A 293 25.64 11.72 -13.09
C LYS A 293 25.40 10.84 -11.86
N ALA A 294 26.47 10.28 -11.31
CA ALA A 294 26.40 9.47 -10.09
C ALA A 294 26.02 10.31 -8.87
N MET A 295 26.51 11.56 -8.77
CA MET A 295 26.13 12.50 -7.71
C MET A 295 24.67 12.93 -7.81
N GLU A 296 24.14 13.19 -9.00
CA GLU A 296 22.71 13.46 -9.22
C GLU A 296 21.84 12.27 -8.81
N ALA A 297 22.22 11.05 -9.20
CA ALA A 297 21.52 9.83 -8.79
C ALA A 297 21.53 9.65 -7.27
N ARG A 298 22.67 9.95 -6.61
CA ARG A 298 22.81 9.90 -5.15
C ARG A 298 21.91 10.94 -4.47
N LEU A 299 21.83 12.16 -5.00
CA LEU A 299 20.94 13.20 -4.49
C LEU A 299 19.46 12.76 -4.54
N LEU A 300 19.05 12.15 -5.66
CA LEU A 300 17.68 11.61 -5.78
C LEU A 300 17.41 10.49 -4.78
N ALA A 301 18.34 9.60 -4.55
CA ALA A 301 18.24 8.56 -3.54
C ALA A 301 18.14 9.16 -2.12
N LEU A 302 19.02 10.10 -1.79
CA LEU A 302 19.06 10.77 -0.49
C LEU A 302 17.75 11.49 -0.16
N ARG A 303 17.14 12.18 -1.12
CA ARG A 303 15.84 12.85 -0.95
C ARG A 303 14.70 11.88 -0.59
N ARG A 304 14.79 10.64 -1.03
CA ARG A 304 13.82 9.58 -0.67
C ARG A 304 14.09 9.01 0.72
N GLU A 305 15.34 8.93 1.10
CA GLU A 305 15.79 8.29 2.34
C GLU A 305 15.69 9.20 3.56
N ILE A 306 15.89 10.52 3.42
CA ILE A 306 15.91 11.47 4.53
C ILE A 306 14.66 11.41 5.42
N LEU A 307 13.50 11.12 4.84
CA LEU A 307 12.23 11.00 5.56
C LEU A 307 12.15 9.77 6.47
N ARG A 308 13.03 8.79 6.27
CA ARG A 308 13.09 7.55 7.03
C ARG A 308 14.14 7.61 8.14
N GLN A 309 14.99 8.61 8.13
CA GLN A 309 16.11 8.71 9.06
C GLN A 309 15.65 9.13 10.45
N ASN A 310 16.37 8.67 11.46
CA ASN A 310 16.15 9.12 12.84
C ASN A 310 16.37 10.64 12.93
N PRO A 311 15.49 11.38 13.61
CA PRO A 311 15.60 12.83 13.77
C PRO A 311 16.98 13.32 14.25
N VAL A 312 17.69 12.54 15.05
CA VAL A 312 19.06 12.83 15.52
C VAL A 312 20.02 13.10 14.35
N TYR A 313 19.82 12.44 13.21
CA TYR A 313 20.68 12.57 12.03
C TYR A 313 20.15 13.55 10.97
N HIS A 314 18.98 14.17 11.16
CA HIS A 314 18.35 14.99 10.11
C HIS A 314 19.20 16.18 9.67
N ASN A 315 19.97 16.81 10.57
CA ASN A 315 20.86 17.92 10.17
C ASN A 315 21.94 17.42 9.24
N ALA A 316 22.67 16.40 9.63
CA ALA A 316 23.72 15.80 8.79
C ALA A 316 23.18 15.34 7.40
N TRP A 317 21.97 14.75 7.34
CA TRP A 317 21.33 14.39 6.08
C TRP A 317 20.99 15.61 5.21
N ARG A 318 20.52 16.71 5.80
CA ARG A 318 20.23 17.96 5.07
C ARG A 318 21.49 18.59 4.52
N THR A 319 22.55 18.64 5.32
CA THR A 319 23.83 19.23 4.92
C THR A 319 24.51 18.40 3.83
N LEU A 320 24.44 17.06 3.91
CA LEU A 320 24.88 16.18 2.81
C LEU A 320 24.04 16.42 1.55
N GLY A 321 22.72 16.61 1.67
CA GLY A 321 21.84 16.98 0.55
C GLY A 321 22.23 18.31 -0.08
N ALA A 322 22.49 19.33 0.74
CA ALA A 322 22.93 20.63 0.27
C ALA A 322 24.30 20.56 -0.43
N TRP A 323 25.22 19.74 0.07
CA TRP A 323 26.50 19.48 -0.58
C TRP A 323 26.31 18.85 -1.97
N LEU A 324 25.48 17.82 -2.09
CA LEU A 324 25.19 17.15 -3.38
C LEU A 324 24.48 18.08 -4.38
N GLU A 325 23.58 18.95 -3.92
CA GLU A 325 22.90 19.94 -4.78
C GLU A 325 23.88 20.98 -5.36
N ARG A 326 24.87 21.34 -4.56
CA ARG A 326 25.88 22.35 -4.95
C ARG A 326 27.06 21.74 -5.70
N PHE A 327 27.25 20.43 -5.64
CA PHE A 327 28.38 19.73 -6.23
C PHE A 327 28.66 20.12 -7.68
N PRO A 328 27.68 20.25 -8.60
CA PRO A 328 27.97 20.60 -10.00
C PRO A 328 28.34 22.08 -10.22
N LYS A 329 28.08 22.97 -9.25
CA LYS A 329 28.08 24.42 -9.49
C LYS A 329 29.05 25.22 -8.61
N SER A 330 29.31 24.76 -7.39
CA SER A 330 30.12 25.50 -6.41
C SER A 330 31.61 25.26 -6.59
N SER A 331 32.42 26.18 -6.04
CA SER A 331 33.89 26.02 -6.01
C SER A 331 34.30 24.87 -5.08
N PRO A 332 35.52 24.32 -5.27
CA PRO A 332 36.02 23.28 -4.35
C PRO A 332 36.07 23.74 -2.89
N GLU A 333 36.42 24.99 -2.64
CA GLU A 333 36.51 25.58 -1.28
C GLU A 333 35.16 25.68 -0.62
N GLU A 334 34.08 26.06 -1.38
CA GLU A 334 32.71 26.07 -0.88
C GLU A 334 32.21 24.65 -0.55
N LEU A 335 32.54 23.69 -1.41
CA LEU A 335 32.16 22.29 -1.19
C LEU A 335 32.88 21.69 0.01
N ASP A 336 34.17 22.01 0.21
CA ASP A 336 34.95 21.58 1.37
C ASP A 336 34.38 22.18 2.67
N ALA A 337 33.93 23.43 2.65
CA ALA A 337 33.29 24.06 3.81
C ALA A 337 31.98 23.35 4.19
N ILE A 338 31.08 23.07 3.23
CA ILE A 338 29.83 22.35 3.47
C ILE A 338 30.11 20.92 3.96
N TRP A 339 31.16 20.27 3.40
CA TRP A 339 31.56 18.95 3.85
C TRP A 339 32.07 18.94 5.30
N ALA A 340 32.79 19.96 5.71
CA ALA A 340 33.21 20.13 7.11
C ALA A 340 32.01 20.32 8.07
N ASP A 341 31.03 21.13 7.66
CA ASP A 341 29.79 21.30 8.43
C ASP A 341 29.02 19.96 8.55
N PHE A 342 28.90 19.21 7.45
CA PHE A 342 28.33 17.87 7.46
C PHE A 342 29.04 16.94 8.45
N GLN A 343 30.37 16.90 8.44
CA GLN A 343 31.15 16.06 9.35
C GLN A 343 30.94 16.47 10.83
N LYS A 344 30.86 17.76 11.10
CA LYS A 344 30.55 18.28 12.43
C LYS A 344 29.18 17.81 12.91
N GLU A 345 28.14 18.03 12.12
CA GLU A 345 26.75 17.62 12.46
C GLU A 345 26.61 16.10 12.64
N TRP A 346 27.32 15.31 11.80
CA TRP A 346 27.38 13.87 11.98
C TRP A 346 28.05 13.47 13.29
N GLY A 347 29.18 14.13 13.63
CA GLY A 347 29.89 13.91 14.89
C GLY A 347 29.01 14.24 16.12
N GLU A 348 28.24 15.33 16.06
CA GLU A 348 27.28 15.72 17.11
C GLU A 348 26.16 14.66 17.25
N ALA A 349 25.61 14.17 16.15
CA ALA A 349 24.60 13.11 16.13
C ALA A 349 25.13 11.80 16.74
N GLU A 350 26.37 11.42 16.41
CA GLU A 350 27.02 10.23 16.98
C GLU A 350 27.29 10.37 18.48
N ALA A 351 27.69 11.58 18.94
CA ALA A 351 27.87 11.85 20.35
C ALA A 351 26.55 11.68 21.11
N LEU A 352 25.47 12.29 20.59
CA LEU A 352 24.13 12.18 21.18
C LEU A 352 23.63 10.72 21.18
N ARG A 353 23.87 9.96 20.11
CA ARG A 353 23.53 8.53 20.06
C ARG A 353 24.21 7.75 21.18
N LYS A 354 25.50 7.98 21.39
CA LYS A 354 26.27 7.31 22.46
C LYS A 354 25.77 7.68 23.85
N GLU A 355 25.42 8.94 24.08
CA GLU A 355 24.85 9.41 25.33
C GLU A 355 23.52 8.72 25.63
N ILE A 356 22.59 8.71 24.67
CA ILE A 356 21.28 8.04 24.81
C ILE A 356 21.47 6.54 25.06
N GLN A 357 22.39 5.88 24.37
CA GLN A 357 22.68 4.47 24.58
C GLN A 357 23.27 4.22 25.97
N GLY A 358 24.12 5.11 26.48
CA GLY A 358 24.65 5.04 27.84
C GLY A 358 23.54 5.08 28.89
N VAL A 359 22.63 6.05 28.77
CA VAL A 359 21.47 6.19 29.67
C VAL A 359 20.54 4.95 29.64
N LEU A 360 20.32 4.39 28.46
CA LEU A 360 19.46 3.20 28.29
C LEU A 360 20.14 1.90 28.78
N ALA A 361 21.47 1.86 28.82
CA ALA A 361 22.24 0.70 29.27
C ALA A 361 22.46 0.69 30.81
N GLU A 362 22.22 1.82 31.49
CA GLU A 362 22.26 1.84 32.95
C GLU A 362 21.02 1.10 33.50
N PRO A 363 21.20 -0.04 34.19
CA PRO A 363 20.07 -0.73 34.81
C PRO A 363 19.51 0.17 35.91
N THR A 364 18.27 0.61 35.75
CA THR A 364 17.48 1.22 36.83
C THR A 364 17.24 0.15 37.91
N LEU A 365 18.30 -0.17 38.64
CA LEU A 365 18.20 -0.89 39.90
C LEU A 365 18.21 0.14 41.04
N LYS A 366 17.02 0.53 41.46
CA LYS A 366 16.80 0.76 42.90
C LYS A 366 15.33 0.53 43.23
#